data_b93a40730e7e43f1c172ab2f53600604
#
_entry.id   b93a40730e7e43f1c172ab2f53600604
#
_cell.length_a   1.000
_cell.length_b   1.000
_cell.length_c   1.000
_cell.angle_alpha   90.00
_cell.angle_beta   90.00
_cell.angle_gamma   90.00
#
_symmetry.space_group_name_H-M   'P 1'
#
loop_
_entity.id
_entity.type
_entity.pdbx_description
1 polymer ?
#
loop_
_entity_poly.entity_id
_entity_poly.type
_entity_poly.pdbx_seq_one_letter_code
_entity_poly.pdbx_strand_id
1 'polypeptide(L)'
;MSELIRNDILAKAKDAVKERGENYGKPSENFSIAAAYYQAHLDIPVTPFDVGALHILNKLARLHSDPFHIDSWVDIAGYAAVTCEAIYDIVDSQHLPEDRQNIVPMKPQKD
;
A
#
# COMPACT_ATOMS: atom_id res chain seq x y z
N MET A 1 -24.99 -0.76 -11.53
CA MET A 1 -23.70 -0.44 -12.26
C MET A 1 -22.58 -0.06 -11.32
N SER A 2 -22.78 0.93 -10.48
CA SER A 2 -21.72 1.40 -9.57
C SER A 2 -21.25 0.32 -8.60
N GLU A 3 -22.13 -0.52 -8.08
CA GLU A 3 -21.75 -1.61 -7.19
C GLU A 3 -20.84 -2.62 -7.88
N LEU A 4 -21.11 -2.93 -9.15
CA LEU A 4 -20.29 -3.84 -9.92
C LEU A 4 -18.91 -3.27 -10.15
N ILE A 5 -18.81 -1.95 -10.37
CA ILE A 5 -17.52 -1.29 -10.58
C ILE A 5 -16.65 -1.37 -9.33
N ARG A 6 -17.20 -1.03 -8.15
CA ARG A 6 -16.42 -1.09 -6.91
C ARG A 6 -15.96 -2.49 -6.58
N ASN A 7 -16.80 -3.49 -6.80
CA ASN A 7 -16.46 -4.88 -6.53
C ASN A 7 -15.36 -5.36 -7.49
N ASP A 8 -15.44 -4.96 -8.74
CA ASP A 8 -14.42 -5.27 -9.75
C ASP A 8 -13.07 -4.67 -9.37
N ILE A 9 -13.05 -3.41 -8.95
CA ILE A 9 -11.83 -2.75 -8.51
C ILE A 9 -11.21 -3.47 -7.32
N LEU A 10 -12.01 -3.82 -6.31
CA LEU A 10 -11.50 -4.51 -5.13
C LEU A 10 -10.96 -5.90 -5.48
N ALA A 11 -11.64 -6.63 -6.36
CA ALA A 11 -11.18 -7.94 -6.80
C ALA A 11 -9.86 -7.85 -7.56
N LYS A 12 -9.74 -6.89 -8.47
CA LYS A 12 -8.52 -6.67 -9.24
C LYS A 12 -7.37 -6.23 -8.36
N ALA A 13 -7.65 -5.37 -7.36
CA ALA A 13 -6.63 -4.94 -6.42
C ALA A 13 -6.11 -6.12 -5.59
N LYS A 14 -7.00 -7.00 -5.15
CA LYS A 14 -6.62 -8.21 -4.43
C LYS A 14 -5.69 -9.08 -5.25
N ASP A 15 -6.02 -9.31 -6.51
CA ASP A 15 -5.19 -10.11 -7.42
C ASP A 15 -3.83 -9.46 -7.66
N ALA A 16 -3.80 -8.15 -7.88
CA ALA A 16 -2.56 -7.41 -8.10
C ALA A 16 -1.64 -7.47 -6.89
N VAL A 17 -2.19 -7.33 -5.68
CA VAL A 17 -1.42 -7.41 -4.44
C VAL A 17 -0.83 -8.81 -4.27
N LYS A 18 -1.60 -9.85 -4.55
CA LYS A 18 -1.14 -11.22 -4.47
C LYS A 18 0.00 -11.49 -5.45
N GLU A 19 -0.16 -11.10 -6.71
CA GLU A 19 0.85 -11.27 -7.74
C GLU A 19 2.14 -10.52 -7.38
N ARG A 20 2.02 -9.30 -6.88
CA ARG A 20 3.16 -8.50 -6.46
C ARG A 20 3.93 -9.17 -5.32
N GLY A 21 3.22 -9.72 -4.34
CA GLY A 21 3.84 -10.45 -3.23
C GLY A 21 4.63 -11.67 -3.68
N GLU A 22 4.15 -12.36 -4.69
CA GLU A 22 4.84 -13.51 -5.25
C GLU A 22 6.13 -13.13 -5.99
N ASN A 23 6.14 -11.95 -6.64
CA ASN A 23 7.23 -11.51 -7.50
C ASN A 23 8.25 -10.60 -6.82
N TYR A 24 7.84 -9.79 -5.86
CA TYR A 24 8.68 -8.71 -5.31
C TYR A 24 8.99 -8.85 -3.82
N GLY A 25 8.45 -9.85 -3.15
CA GLY A 25 8.71 -10.08 -1.73
C GLY A 25 7.89 -9.17 -0.81
N LYS A 26 8.41 -8.95 0.40
CA LYS A 26 7.67 -8.23 1.44
C LYS A 26 7.63 -6.73 1.18
N PRO A 27 6.43 -6.11 1.26
CA PRO A 27 6.32 -4.65 1.13
C PRO A 27 7.17 -3.88 2.15
N SER A 28 7.29 -4.38 3.38
CA SER A 28 8.11 -3.72 4.41
C SER A 28 9.56 -3.56 3.98
N GLU A 29 10.13 -4.58 3.35
CA GLU A 29 11.50 -4.53 2.86
C GLU A 29 11.64 -3.59 1.66
N ASN A 30 10.76 -3.74 0.67
CA ASN A 30 10.79 -2.92 -0.54
C ASN A 30 10.58 -1.45 -0.23
N PHE A 31 9.64 -1.12 0.63
CA PHE A 31 9.33 0.25 0.97
C PHE A 31 10.45 0.88 1.80
N SER A 32 11.09 0.11 2.67
CA SER A 32 12.23 0.59 3.44
C SER A 32 13.43 0.92 2.55
N ILE A 33 13.70 0.06 1.57
CA ILE A 33 14.76 0.30 0.58
C ILE A 33 14.43 1.53 -0.25
N ALA A 34 13.21 1.63 -0.77
CA ALA A 34 12.79 2.78 -1.56
C ALA A 34 12.89 4.08 -0.76
N ALA A 35 12.46 4.05 0.51
CA ALA A 35 12.56 5.21 1.39
C ALA A 35 14.00 5.68 1.53
N ALA A 36 14.95 4.75 1.68
CA ALA A 36 16.37 5.08 1.78
C ALA A 36 16.88 5.75 0.50
N TYR A 37 16.49 5.26 -0.67
CA TYR A 37 16.86 5.88 -1.94
C TYR A 37 16.25 7.27 -2.10
N TYR A 38 14.96 7.43 -1.77
CA TYR A 38 14.32 8.74 -1.82
C TYR A 38 14.99 9.73 -0.89
N GLN A 39 15.32 9.30 0.33
CA GLN A 39 15.99 10.16 1.32
C GLN A 39 17.37 10.60 0.81
N ALA A 40 18.14 9.69 0.23
CA ALA A 40 19.44 10.02 -0.31
C ALA A 40 19.35 11.00 -1.48
N HIS A 41 18.37 10.81 -2.35
CA HIS A 41 18.19 11.65 -3.55
C HIS A 41 17.68 13.04 -3.21
N LEU A 42 16.69 13.13 -2.29
CA LEU A 42 16.01 14.38 -1.96
C LEU A 42 16.67 15.13 -0.80
N ASP A 43 17.54 14.45 -0.05
CA ASP A 43 18.21 14.99 1.13
C ASP A 43 17.20 15.48 2.20
N ILE A 44 16.12 14.73 2.37
CA ILE A 44 15.10 14.96 3.40
C ILE A 44 14.71 13.61 4.00
N PRO A 45 14.20 13.56 5.23
CA PRO A 45 13.69 12.32 5.80
C PRO A 45 12.52 11.78 4.97
N VAL A 46 12.58 10.50 4.62
CA VAL A 46 11.50 9.81 3.90
C VAL A 46 11.26 8.47 4.59
N THR A 47 10.01 8.20 4.90
CA THR A 47 9.61 6.97 5.58
C THR A 47 8.94 6.00 4.60
N PRO A 48 8.80 4.72 4.95
CA PRO A 48 8.00 3.79 4.14
C PRO A 48 6.55 4.24 3.92
N PHE A 49 5.95 4.92 4.89
CA PHE A 49 4.64 5.55 4.70
C PHE A 49 4.67 6.54 3.54
N ASP A 50 5.70 7.40 3.50
CA ASP A 50 5.84 8.38 2.42
C ASP A 50 5.95 7.72 1.06
N VAL A 51 6.65 6.58 0.97
CA VAL A 51 6.76 5.82 -0.28
C VAL A 51 5.38 5.39 -0.76
N GLY A 52 4.57 4.82 0.12
CA GLY A 52 3.20 4.43 -0.23
C GLY A 52 2.35 5.61 -0.65
N ALA A 53 2.43 6.72 0.11
CA ALA A 53 1.70 7.94 -0.21
C ALA A 53 2.08 8.50 -1.59
N LEU A 54 3.37 8.50 -1.91
CA LEU A 54 3.85 8.98 -3.21
C LEU A 54 3.32 8.13 -4.35
N HIS A 55 3.27 6.82 -4.20
CA HIS A 55 2.66 5.94 -5.19
C HIS A 55 1.19 6.29 -5.43
N ILE A 56 0.43 6.48 -4.35
CA ILE A 56 -0.99 6.84 -4.44
C ILE A 56 -1.15 8.20 -5.13
N LEU A 57 -0.36 9.20 -4.73
CA LEU A 57 -0.42 10.54 -5.32
C LEU A 57 -0.09 10.50 -6.80
N ASN A 58 0.87 9.68 -7.22
CA ASN A 58 1.20 9.53 -8.63
C ASN A 58 0.02 8.97 -9.44
N LYS A 59 -0.71 8.01 -8.87
CA LYS A 59 -1.92 7.48 -9.51
C LYS A 59 -3.05 8.51 -9.55
N LEU A 60 -3.19 9.30 -8.51
CA LEU A 60 -4.16 10.40 -8.52
C LEU A 60 -3.85 11.42 -9.61
N ALA A 61 -2.57 11.69 -9.87
CA ALA A 61 -2.16 12.58 -10.96
C ALA A 61 -2.62 12.03 -12.32
N ARG A 62 -2.54 10.72 -12.51
CA ARG A 62 -3.04 10.09 -13.75
C ARG A 62 -4.57 10.23 -13.88
N LEU A 63 -5.28 10.08 -12.76
CA LEU A 63 -6.74 10.21 -12.75
C LEU A 63 -7.20 11.64 -13.00
N HIS A 64 -6.34 12.63 -12.75
CA HIS A 64 -6.66 14.03 -13.10
C HIS A 64 -6.90 14.18 -14.61
N SER A 65 -6.13 13.49 -15.42
CA SER A 65 -6.29 13.51 -16.88
C SER A 65 -7.41 12.59 -17.36
N ASP A 66 -7.62 11.46 -16.68
CA ASP A 66 -8.64 10.48 -17.04
C ASP A 66 -9.21 9.82 -15.77
N PRO A 67 -10.29 10.42 -15.19
CA PRO A 67 -10.87 9.86 -13.94
C PRO A 67 -11.54 8.50 -14.12
N PHE A 68 -11.68 8.00 -15.34
CA PHE A 68 -12.25 6.69 -15.62
C PHE A 68 -11.19 5.62 -15.86
N HIS A 69 -9.92 5.94 -15.62
CA HIS A 69 -8.82 4.98 -15.81
C HIS A 69 -8.83 3.94 -14.69
N ILE A 70 -9.43 2.80 -14.97
CA ILE A 70 -9.68 1.75 -13.98
C ILE A 70 -8.39 1.25 -13.32
N ASP A 71 -7.33 1.02 -14.10
CA ASP A 71 -6.07 0.52 -13.55
C ASP A 71 -5.48 1.44 -12.48
N SER A 72 -5.66 2.75 -12.63
CA SER A 72 -5.18 3.71 -11.60
C SER A 72 -5.96 3.57 -10.31
N TRP A 73 -7.28 3.37 -10.37
CA TRP A 73 -8.09 3.10 -9.18
C TRP A 73 -7.70 1.79 -8.52
N VAL A 74 -7.46 0.75 -9.31
CA VAL A 74 -6.98 -0.56 -8.82
C VAL A 74 -5.64 -0.40 -8.11
N ASP A 75 -4.72 0.36 -8.69
CA ASP A 75 -3.40 0.58 -8.11
C ASP A 75 -3.47 1.35 -6.80
N ILE A 76 -4.35 2.36 -6.71
CA ILE A 76 -4.54 3.10 -5.45
C ILE A 76 -5.01 2.14 -4.34
N ALA A 77 -5.99 1.30 -4.64
CA ALA A 77 -6.50 0.32 -3.68
C ALA A 77 -5.41 -0.67 -3.26
N GLY A 78 -4.62 -1.15 -4.22
CA GLY A 78 -3.50 -2.04 -3.97
C GLY A 78 -2.42 -1.38 -3.11
N TYR A 79 -2.02 -0.17 -3.43
CA TYR A 79 -1.03 0.56 -2.63
C TYR A 79 -1.52 0.88 -1.23
N ALA A 80 -2.81 1.17 -1.07
CA ALA A 80 -3.38 1.37 0.26
C ALA A 80 -3.19 0.11 1.12
N ALA A 81 -3.48 -1.06 0.56
CA ALA A 81 -3.34 -2.33 1.27
C ALA A 81 -1.88 -2.65 1.60
N VAL A 82 -0.98 -2.60 0.62
CA VAL A 82 0.43 -2.97 0.84
C VAL A 82 1.18 -1.95 1.69
N THR A 83 0.81 -0.68 1.63
CA THR A 83 1.41 0.35 2.49
C THR A 83 1.04 0.10 3.95
N CYS A 84 -0.22 -0.21 4.20
CA CYS A 84 -0.68 -0.56 5.54
C CYS A 84 0.05 -1.80 6.06
N GLU A 85 0.17 -2.83 5.24
CA GLU A 85 0.91 -4.04 5.59
C GLU A 85 2.37 -3.73 5.94
N ALA A 86 3.05 -2.91 5.12
CA ALA A 86 4.44 -2.53 5.36
C ALA A 86 4.61 -1.81 6.70
N ILE A 87 3.70 -0.89 7.01
CA ILE A 87 3.74 -0.14 8.26
C ILE A 87 3.55 -1.07 9.46
N TYR A 88 2.56 -1.97 9.40
CA TYR A 88 2.31 -2.90 10.48
C TYR A 88 3.48 -3.86 10.69
N ASP A 89 4.10 -4.35 9.63
CA ASP A 89 5.27 -5.23 9.73
C ASP A 89 6.44 -4.54 10.41
N ILE A 90 6.70 -3.27 10.06
CA ILE A 90 7.80 -2.49 10.63
C ILE A 90 7.54 -2.21 12.11
N VAL A 91 6.33 -1.82 12.45
CA VAL A 91 5.98 -1.48 13.84
C VAL A 91 5.90 -2.73 14.70
N ASP A 92 5.40 -3.84 14.17
CA ASP A 92 5.35 -5.11 14.90
C ASP A 92 6.74 -5.54 15.36
N SER A 93 7.76 -5.35 14.52
CA SER A 93 9.14 -5.66 14.87
C SER A 93 9.70 -4.72 15.95
N GLN A 94 9.06 -3.57 16.21
CA GLN A 94 9.48 -2.55 17.17
C GLN A 94 8.53 -2.43 18.37
N HIS A 95 7.56 -3.30 18.48
CA HIS A 95 6.43 -3.25 19.41
C HIS A 95 5.48 -2.07 19.14
N LEU A 96 4.23 -2.40 18.89
CA LEU A 96 3.17 -1.40 18.76
C LEU A 96 3.00 -0.66 20.09
N PRO A 97 2.80 0.68 20.06
CA PRO A 97 2.38 1.40 21.24
C PRO A 97 1.14 0.75 21.86
N GLU A 98 1.09 0.71 23.17
CA GLU A 98 0.04 0.00 23.89
C GLU A 98 -1.37 0.48 23.51
N ASP A 99 -1.52 1.78 23.26
CA ASP A 99 -2.79 2.38 22.86
C ASP A 99 -3.25 1.95 21.46
N ARG A 100 -2.38 1.32 20.68
CA ARG A 100 -2.68 0.89 19.31
C ARG A 100 -2.76 -0.62 19.15
N GLN A 101 -2.49 -1.37 20.18
CA GLN A 101 -2.54 -2.83 20.10
C GLN A 101 -3.94 -3.34 19.78
N ASN A 102 -4.96 -2.61 20.21
CA ASN A 102 -6.36 -2.98 20.02
C ASN A 102 -6.90 -2.66 18.63
N ILE A 103 -6.15 -1.90 17.81
CA ILE A 103 -6.55 -1.57 16.44
C ILE A 103 -5.68 -2.27 15.41
N VAL A 104 -4.90 -3.24 15.85
CA VAL A 104 -4.19 -4.13 14.94
C VAL A 104 -5.25 -4.96 14.20
N PRO A 105 -5.14 -5.05 12.87
CA PRO A 105 -6.11 -5.82 12.09
C PRO A 105 -6.26 -7.24 12.60
N MET A 106 -7.48 -7.74 12.55
CA MET A 106 -7.71 -9.13 12.91
C MET A 106 -6.86 -10.03 12.03
N LYS A 107 -6.22 -11.00 12.65
CA LYS A 107 -5.53 -12.02 11.89
C LYS A 107 -6.55 -12.76 11.03
N PRO A 108 -6.17 -13.17 9.82
CA PRO A 108 -7.07 -13.99 9.00
C PRO A 108 -7.57 -15.16 9.83
N GLN A 109 -8.89 -15.34 9.82
CA GLN A 109 -9.46 -16.48 10.53
C GLN A 109 -9.03 -17.75 9.79
N LYS A 110 -8.66 -18.73 10.58
CA LYS A 110 -8.42 -20.05 10.01
C LYS A 110 -9.76 -20.66 9.65
N ASP A 111 -9.95 -20.92 8.40
CA ASP A 111 -11.12 -21.63 7.91
C ASP A 111 -10.99 -23.10 8.12
#